data_1379a965821bca2cd60191742962d87d
#
_entry.id   1379a965821bca2cd60191742962d87d
#
_cell.length_a   1.000
_cell.length_b   1.000
_cell.length_c   1.000
_cell.angle_alpha   90.00
_cell.angle_beta   90.00
_cell.angle_gamma   90.00
#
_symmetry.space_group_name_H-M   'P 1'
#
loop_
_entity.id
_entity.type
_entity.pdbx_description
1 polymer ?
#
loop_
_entity_poly.entity_id
_entity_poly.type
_entity_poly.pdbx_seq_one_letter_code
_entity_poly.pdbx_strand_id
1 'polypeptide(L)'
;MLRILDISEAQELFTRKSVRLAGAERVVAPILEAVRRRGDEALIEYARKFDRVELQSIRVQLPSRSHEGANFLRAVETAARNIRAYAEMQLPREKWTDCGDGRRLGQIVRPLESMGAYIPAGRYPLPSTLLMTVIPAQVAGVGAICVASPNPSAEILGAARWLGVDNVFRIGGAQAIAAMAFGTASVPKVDRIVGPGNIYVAAAKKLLAGEVGIDFVAGPTEIVIIAAEGDARWIAADMLAQAEHDVEASAILLTTSRDLAERVAAEVARQLETLPTAPVASQAIRNNSAAVLVRSLEEAVEASNRLAPEHLALHDAGLLGAIQHAGSVFLGPMSTEAAGDYASGPNHVLPTSGAARIRGGLSSADFVKIISVQEITPAGIASLAPAVTTLARAEGLEAHARSVEVRLG
;
A
#
# COMPACT_ATOMS: atom_id res chain seq x y z
N MET A 1 -0.91 -26.34 14.38
CA MET A 1 -0.62 -27.21 13.22
C MET A 1 -1.37 -26.63 12.02
N LEU A 2 -0.77 -26.58 10.85
CA LEU A 2 -1.45 -26.15 9.63
C LEU A 2 -2.59 -27.11 9.29
N ARG A 3 -3.78 -26.56 8.98
CA ARG A 3 -4.95 -27.37 8.57
C ARG A 3 -4.81 -27.77 7.10
N ILE A 4 -5.28 -28.98 6.76
CA ILE A 4 -5.45 -29.41 5.37
C ILE A 4 -6.94 -29.55 5.14
N LEU A 5 -7.49 -28.82 4.20
CA LEU A 5 -8.93 -28.70 3.95
C LEU A 5 -9.23 -28.99 2.48
N ASP A 6 -10.37 -29.57 2.17
CA ASP A 6 -10.90 -29.49 0.83
C ASP A 6 -11.49 -28.09 0.57
N ILE A 7 -11.52 -27.65 -0.69
CA ILE A 7 -11.98 -26.28 -1.03
C ILE A 7 -13.42 -26.01 -0.58
N SER A 8 -14.26 -27.04 -0.51
CA SER A 8 -15.62 -26.95 0.01
C SER A 8 -15.69 -26.61 1.51
N GLU A 9 -14.67 -27.02 2.28
CA GLU A 9 -14.54 -26.78 3.73
C GLU A 9 -13.86 -25.44 4.02
N ALA A 10 -13.15 -24.88 3.05
CA ALA A 10 -12.35 -23.67 3.20
C ALA A 10 -13.14 -22.37 2.99
N GLN A 11 -14.46 -22.39 2.89
CA GLN A 11 -15.29 -21.22 2.55
C GLN A 11 -15.11 -20.05 3.51
N GLU A 12 -14.86 -20.29 4.78
CA GLU A 12 -14.60 -19.23 5.77
C GLU A 12 -13.29 -18.48 5.47
N LEU A 13 -12.26 -19.17 4.95
CA LEU A 13 -10.99 -18.53 4.55
C LEU A 13 -11.18 -17.62 3.33
N PHE A 14 -12.14 -17.96 2.45
CA PHE A 14 -12.47 -17.17 1.27
C PHE A 14 -13.54 -16.10 1.52
N THR A 15 -14.16 -16.11 2.71
CA THR A 15 -15.07 -15.05 3.11
C THR A 15 -14.27 -13.87 3.59
N ARG A 16 -14.37 -12.76 2.85
CA ARG A 16 -13.65 -11.53 3.20
C ARG A 16 -14.06 -11.06 4.59
N LYS A 17 -13.10 -11.02 5.47
CA LYS A 17 -13.24 -10.28 6.71
C LYS A 17 -13.15 -8.79 6.36
N SER A 18 -14.29 -8.18 6.03
CA SER A 18 -14.32 -6.72 5.91
C SER A 18 -13.76 -6.14 7.21
N VAL A 19 -12.79 -5.25 7.09
CA VAL A 19 -12.21 -4.61 8.26
C VAL A 19 -13.33 -3.87 8.99
N ARG A 20 -13.76 -4.40 10.13
CA ARG A 20 -14.85 -3.79 10.93
C ARG A 20 -14.31 -2.56 11.65
N LEU A 21 -14.21 -1.46 10.92
CA LEU A 21 -13.67 -0.20 11.43
C LEU A 21 -14.65 0.57 12.34
N ALA A 22 -15.93 0.26 12.33
CA ALA A 22 -16.96 1.04 13.03
C ALA A 22 -16.66 1.24 14.54
N GLY A 23 -16.09 0.23 15.19
CA GLY A 23 -15.62 0.37 16.57
C GLY A 23 -14.44 1.33 16.71
N ALA A 24 -13.46 1.19 15.83
CA ALA A 24 -12.28 2.03 15.82
C ALA A 24 -12.60 3.48 15.42
N GLU A 25 -13.50 3.69 14.47
CA GLU A 25 -13.96 5.02 14.05
C GLU A 25 -14.54 5.83 15.21
N ARG A 26 -15.35 5.19 16.07
CA ARG A 26 -15.91 5.84 17.27
C ARG A 26 -14.83 6.27 18.27
N VAL A 27 -13.75 5.50 18.38
CA VAL A 27 -12.60 5.82 19.24
C VAL A 27 -11.75 6.92 18.62
N VAL A 28 -11.60 6.91 17.31
CA VAL A 28 -10.70 7.81 16.55
C VAL A 28 -11.31 9.18 16.34
N ALA A 29 -12.61 9.30 16.07
CA ALA A 29 -13.25 10.58 15.77
C ALA A 29 -12.96 11.70 16.82
N PRO A 30 -13.06 11.45 18.15
CA PRO A 30 -12.70 12.46 19.13
C PRO A 30 -11.20 12.80 19.16
N ILE A 31 -10.31 11.87 18.75
CA ILE A 31 -8.87 12.12 18.62
C ILE A 31 -8.61 13.09 17.48
N LEU A 32 -9.22 12.86 16.31
CA LEU A 32 -9.09 13.74 15.16
C LEU A 32 -9.54 15.16 15.50
N GLU A 33 -10.69 15.29 16.14
CA GLU A 33 -11.24 16.59 16.54
C GLU A 33 -10.37 17.30 17.59
N ALA A 34 -9.79 16.55 18.53
CA ALA A 34 -8.87 17.13 19.51
C ALA A 34 -7.59 17.68 18.85
N VAL A 35 -7.01 16.95 17.87
CA VAL A 35 -5.85 17.44 17.13
C VAL A 35 -6.22 18.64 16.26
N ARG A 36 -7.40 18.65 15.61
CA ARG A 36 -7.89 19.79 14.83
C ARG A 36 -7.97 21.06 15.66
N ARG A 37 -8.45 20.97 16.90
CA ARG A 37 -8.65 22.13 17.78
C ARG A 37 -7.41 22.56 18.54
N ARG A 38 -6.64 21.62 19.06
CA ARG A 38 -5.55 21.89 20.02
C ARG A 38 -4.15 21.70 19.41
N GLY A 39 -4.06 21.16 18.19
CA GLY A 39 -2.78 20.98 17.50
C GLY A 39 -1.74 20.19 18.33
N ASP A 40 -0.58 20.77 18.49
CA ASP A 40 0.57 20.13 19.19
C ASP A 40 0.27 19.74 20.65
N GLU A 41 -0.57 20.49 21.36
CA GLU A 41 -0.97 20.15 22.72
C GLU A 41 -1.65 18.77 22.77
N ALA A 42 -2.57 18.51 21.83
CA ALA A 42 -3.22 17.20 21.73
C ALA A 42 -2.23 16.10 21.33
N LEU A 43 -1.27 16.39 20.46
CA LEU A 43 -0.23 15.42 20.07
C LEU A 43 0.63 15.00 21.25
N ILE A 44 1.06 15.94 22.11
CA ILE A 44 1.84 15.67 23.32
C ILE A 44 1.04 14.85 24.33
N GLU A 45 -0.24 15.21 24.54
CA GLU A 45 -1.14 14.46 25.41
C GLU A 45 -1.30 13.01 24.96
N TYR A 46 -1.54 12.78 23.65
CA TYR A 46 -1.75 11.45 23.11
C TYR A 46 -0.45 10.63 23.02
N ALA A 47 0.69 11.24 22.77
CA ALA A 47 1.98 10.57 22.84
C ALA A 47 2.24 10.01 24.25
N ARG A 48 1.95 10.79 25.30
CA ARG A 48 2.02 10.32 26.69
C ARG A 48 1.04 9.18 26.94
N LYS A 49 -0.22 9.35 26.52
CA LYS A 49 -1.31 8.40 26.80
C LYS A 49 -1.15 7.06 26.08
N PHE A 50 -0.81 7.08 24.78
CA PHE A 50 -0.83 5.89 23.94
C PHE A 50 0.56 5.33 23.68
N ASP A 51 1.55 6.19 23.48
CA ASP A 51 2.91 5.78 23.14
C ASP A 51 3.83 5.70 24.38
N ARG A 52 3.34 6.21 25.56
CA ARG A 52 4.09 6.28 26.83
C ARG A 52 5.39 7.08 26.71
N VAL A 53 5.38 8.11 25.89
CA VAL A 53 6.53 8.98 25.59
C VAL A 53 6.26 10.38 26.11
N GLU A 54 7.17 10.91 26.92
CA GLU A 54 7.19 12.33 27.29
C GLU A 54 7.95 13.11 26.22
N LEU A 55 7.20 13.84 25.39
CA LEU A 55 7.78 14.60 24.29
C LEU A 55 8.24 15.98 24.77
N GLN A 56 9.52 16.29 24.60
CA GLN A 56 10.04 17.65 24.67
C GLN A 56 9.90 18.39 23.33
N SER A 57 9.89 17.66 22.24
CA SER A 57 9.68 18.14 20.88
C SER A 57 9.01 17.04 20.05
N ILE A 58 8.04 17.44 19.23
CA ILE A 58 7.37 16.53 18.28
C ILE A 58 8.33 16.20 17.13
N ARG A 59 9.09 17.20 16.65
CA ARG A 59 10.09 17.00 15.59
C ARG A 59 11.33 16.32 16.14
N VAL A 60 11.80 15.29 15.44
CA VAL A 60 13.02 14.56 15.77
C VAL A 60 14.21 15.24 15.11
N GLN A 61 15.26 15.50 15.87
CA GLN A 61 16.54 15.88 15.28
C GLN A 61 17.26 14.62 14.82
N LEU A 62 17.54 14.55 13.52
CA LEU A 62 18.31 13.43 12.99
C LEU A 62 19.75 13.45 13.52
N PRO A 63 20.31 12.28 13.86
CA PRO A 63 21.67 12.20 14.36
C PRO A 63 22.66 12.69 13.29
N SER A 64 23.69 13.43 13.70
CA SER A 64 24.71 13.96 12.79
C SER A 64 25.56 12.86 12.14
N ARG A 65 25.63 11.68 12.73
CA ARG A 65 26.31 10.49 12.20
C ARG A 65 25.37 9.29 12.22
N SER A 66 25.49 8.42 11.22
CA SER A 66 24.84 7.10 11.23
C SER A 66 25.44 6.25 12.35
N HIS A 67 24.61 5.72 13.22
CA HIS A 67 25.00 4.74 14.23
C HIS A 67 24.79 3.31 13.74
N GLU A 68 24.14 3.16 12.56
CA GLU A 68 23.85 1.89 11.92
C GLU A 68 25.11 1.32 11.27
N GLY A 69 25.32 0.01 11.40
CA GLY A 69 26.49 -0.67 10.83
C GLY A 69 26.54 -0.55 9.30
N ALA A 70 27.75 -0.59 8.74
CA ALA A 70 27.99 -0.51 7.29
C ALA A 70 27.17 -1.53 6.47
N ASN A 71 26.83 -2.68 7.05
CA ASN A 71 26.00 -3.71 6.41
C ASN A 71 24.57 -3.24 6.20
N PHE A 72 23.98 -2.56 7.20
CA PHE A 72 22.65 -2.00 7.09
C PHE A 72 22.57 -0.93 5.98
N LEU A 73 23.52 -0.01 5.95
CA LEU A 73 23.57 1.04 4.92
C LEU A 73 23.72 0.46 3.51
N ARG A 74 24.53 -0.59 3.33
CA ARG A 74 24.61 -1.28 2.03
C ARG A 74 23.31 -1.98 1.64
N ALA A 75 22.59 -2.55 2.60
CA ALA A 75 21.27 -3.12 2.36
C ALA A 75 20.25 -2.05 1.94
N VAL A 76 20.22 -0.91 2.65
CA VAL A 76 19.40 0.28 2.30
C VAL A 76 19.72 0.75 0.88
N GLU A 77 21.00 0.90 0.53
CA GLU A 77 21.42 1.34 -0.81
C GLU A 77 20.96 0.36 -1.90
N THR A 78 21.09 -0.94 -1.67
CA THR A 78 20.65 -1.97 -2.63
C THR A 78 19.14 -1.93 -2.84
N ALA A 79 18.38 -1.93 -1.74
CA ALA A 79 16.92 -1.84 -1.77
C ALA A 79 16.45 -0.56 -2.46
N ALA A 80 17.02 0.59 -2.06
CA ALA A 80 16.65 1.90 -2.60
C ALA A 80 16.90 2.01 -4.11
N ARG A 81 18.01 1.47 -4.61
CA ARG A 81 18.29 1.43 -6.04
C ARG A 81 17.23 0.65 -6.82
N ASN A 82 16.86 -0.52 -6.34
CA ASN A 82 15.89 -1.38 -7.00
C ASN A 82 14.47 -0.80 -6.93
N ILE A 83 14.06 -0.27 -5.76
CA ILE A 83 12.77 0.41 -5.58
C ILE A 83 12.69 1.63 -6.51
N ARG A 84 13.75 2.42 -6.62
CA ARG A 84 13.79 3.59 -7.51
C ARG A 84 13.60 3.19 -8.96
N ALA A 85 14.35 2.19 -9.44
CA ALA A 85 14.22 1.71 -10.82
C ALA A 85 12.80 1.25 -11.15
N TYR A 86 12.16 0.55 -10.22
CA TYR A 86 10.77 0.11 -10.40
C TYR A 86 9.78 1.29 -10.35
N ALA A 87 9.94 2.22 -9.43
CA ALA A 87 9.12 3.41 -9.32
C ALA A 87 9.22 4.31 -10.57
N GLU A 88 10.41 4.43 -11.17
CA GLU A 88 10.62 5.15 -12.44
C GLU A 88 9.86 4.51 -13.61
N MET A 89 9.79 3.17 -13.64
CA MET A 89 8.99 2.44 -14.64
C MET A 89 7.49 2.71 -14.49
N GLN A 90 7.01 2.92 -13.26
CA GLN A 90 5.59 3.14 -12.96
C GLN A 90 5.13 4.59 -13.17
N LEU A 91 6.05 5.54 -13.31
CA LEU A 91 5.71 6.96 -13.40
C LEU A 91 4.96 7.26 -14.70
N PRO A 92 3.75 7.85 -14.64
CA PRO A 92 3.02 8.29 -15.82
C PRO A 92 3.83 9.30 -16.63
N ARG A 93 3.68 9.23 -17.96
CA ARG A 93 4.39 10.13 -18.88
C ARG A 93 3.43 11.12 -19.52
N GLU A 94 3.93 12.30 -19.82
CA GLU A 94 3.24 13.26 -20.66
C GLU A 94 3.06 12.69 -22.07
N LYS A 95 1.88 12.88 -22.64
CA LYS A 95 1.52 12.38 -23.97
C LYS A 95 0.69 13.42 -24.70
N TRP A 96 0.85 13.50 -26.01
CA TRP A 96 0.08 14.34 -26.91
C TRP A 96 -0.32 13.56 -28.15
N THR A 97 -1.55 13.81 -28.63
CA THR A 97 -2.12 13.21 -29.85
C THR A 97 -2.76 14.31 -30.68
N ASP A 98 -2.36 14.40 -31.93
CA ASP A 98 -3.07 15.19 -32.94
C ASP A 98 -4.19 14.32 -33.50
N CYS A 99 -5.44 14.79 -33.42
CA CYS A 99 -6.60 14.05 -33.89
C CYS A 99 -6.86 14.21 -35.40
N GLY A 100 -6.10 15.07 -36.09
CA GLY A 100 -6.22 15.31 -37.54
C GLY A 100 -7.42 16.16 -37.96
N ASP A 101 -8.29 16.55 -37.03
CA ASP A 101 -9.52 17.32 -37.24
C ASP A 101 -9.47 18.74 -36.62
N GLY A 102 -8.29 19.23 -36.35
CA GLY A 102 -8.06 20.50 -35.65
C GLY A 102 -8.09 20.43 -34.13
N ARG A 103 -8.08 19.21 -33.58
CA ARG A 103 -7.93 18.96 -32.13
C ARG A 103 -6.57 18.37 -31.83
N ARG A 104 -5.91 18.88 -30.81
CA ARG A 104 -4.72 18.29 -30.22
C ARG A 104 -5.00 18.03 -28.74
N LEU A 105 -4.95 16.78 -28.33
CA LEU A 105 -5.27 16.33 -26.97
C LEU A 105 -4.02 15.85 -26.27
N GLY A 106 -3.92 16.16 -25.00
CA GLY A 106 -2.76 15.75 -24.22
C GLY A 106 -3.04 15.53 -22.75
N GLN A 107 -2.04 14.98 -22.09
CA GLN A 107 -1.95 14.95 -20.64
C GLN A 107 -0.59 15.47 -20.18
N ILE A 108 -0.60 16.30 -19.15
CA ILE A 108 0.60 16.71 -18.43
C ILE A 108 0.62 16.06 -17.06
N VAL A 109 1.82 15.80 -16.54
CA VAL A 109 2.02 15.13 -15.26
C VAL A 109 2.64 16.13 -14.29
N ARG A 110 2.03 16.30 -13.12
CA ARG A 110 2.50 17.22 -12.08
C ARG A 110 2.57 16.51 -10.74
N PRO A 111 3.68 16.60 -10.00
CA PRO A 111 3.79 16.03 -8.66
C PRO A 111 2.77 16.66 -7.70
N LEU A 112 2.45 15.92 -6.64
CA LEU A 112 1.90 16.52 -5.42
C LEU A 112 2.95 17.44 -4.80
N GLU A 113 2.52 18.47 -4.08
CA GLU A 113 3.45 19.38 -3.41
C GLU A 113 4.07 18.71 -2.18
N SER A 114 3.27 17.90 -1.47
CA SER A 114 3.65 17.30 -0.20
C SER A 114 3.06 15.91 0.03
N MET A 115 3.78 15.09 0.82
CA MET A 115 3.27 13.81 1.30
C MET A 115 3.72 13.52 2.73
N GLY A 116 2.90 12.73 3.45
CA GLY A 116 3.19 12.18 4.76
C GLY A 116 3.31 10.67 4.71
N ALA A 117 4.43 10.12 5.15
CA ALA A 117 4.65 8.70 5.35
C ALA A 117 4.40 8.34 6.82
N TYR A 118 3.44 7.48 7.08
CA TYR A 118 3.26 6.87 8.40
C TYR A 118 4.05 5.58 8.49
N ILE A 119 5.02 5.54 9.41
CA ILE A 119 5.88 4.37 9.65
C ILE A 119 5.51 3.80 11.02
N PRO A 120 4.86 2.65 11.07
CA PRO A 120 4.49 2.05 12.35
C PRO A 120 5.75 1.66 13.14
N ALA A 121 5.69 1.83 14.45
CA ALA A 121 6.68 1.33 15.40
C ALA A 121 5.92 0.48 16.43
N GLY A 122 5.39 -0.64 15.96
CA GLY A 122 4.66 -1.59 16.78
C GLY A 122 5.58 -2.68 17.29
N ARG A 123 5.34 -3.90 16.84
CA ARG A 123 6.12 -5.09 17.23
C ARG A 123 7.55 -5.06 16.69
N TYR A 124 7.73 -4.52 15.48
CA TYR A 124 9.02 -4.44 14.78
C TYR A 124 9.26 -3.04 14.23
N PRO A 125 10.52 -2.55 14.19
CA PRO A 125 10.87 -1.38 13.39
C PRO A 125 10.79 -1.73 11.90
N LEU A 126 10.24 -0.83 11.07
CA LEU A 126 10.02 -1.07 9.64
C LEU A 126 10.76 -0.03 8.77
N PRO A 127 12.10 -0.04 8.72
CA PRO A 127 12.85 0.86 7.83
C PRO A 127 12.54 0.60 6.35
N SER A 128 12.15 -0.63 5.97
CA SER A 128 11.69 -0.97 4.62
C SER A 128 10.46 -0.16 4.22
N THR A 129 9.48 0.02 5.11
CA THR A 129 8.30 0.84 4.84
C THR A 129 8.66 2.31 4.56
N LEU A 130 9.70 2.83 5.22
CA LEU A 130 10.20 4.16 4.89
C LEU A 130 10.73 4.23 3.46
N LEU A 131 11.53 3.26 3.02
CA LEU A 131 12.03 3.20 1.64
C LEU A 131 10.87 3.10 0.64
N MET A 132 9.91 2.20 0.90
CA MET A 132 8.77 1.91 0.03
C MET A 132 7.78 3.07 -0.09
N THR A 133 7.72 3.97 0.89
CA THR A 133 6.85 5.15 0.85
C THR A 133 7.54 6.39 0.31
N VAL A 134 8.79 6.62 0.71
CA VAL A 134 9.53 7.83 0.37
C VAL A 134 10.09 7.80 -1.05
N ILE A 135 10.68 6.68 -1.48
CA ILE A 135 11.36 6.62 -2.79
C ILE A 135 10.40 6.85 -3.95
N PRO A 136 9.20 6.22 -4.02
CA PRO A 136 8.25 6.52 -5.08
C PRO A 136 7.79 7.99 -5.11
N ALA A 137 7.65 8.62 -3.93
CA ALA A 137 7.32 10.04 -3.85
C ALA A 137 8.47 10.93 -4.36
N GLN A 138 9.73 10.60 -4.04
CA GLN A 138 10.89 11.28 -4.58
C GLN A 138 11.00 11.14 -6.11
N VAL A 139 10.75 9.94 -6.64
CA VAL A 139 10.73 9.65 -8.09
C VAL A 139 9.63 10.46 -8.78
N ALA A 140 8.48 10.61 -8.14
CA ALA A 140 7.38 11.44 -8.64
C ALA A 140 7.68 12.94 -8.59
N GLY A 141 8.70 13.38 -7.85
CA GLY A 141 9.08 14.79 -7.71
C GLY A 141 8.35 15.53 -6.60
N VAL A 142 7.85 14.84 -5.58
CA VAL A 142 7.22 15.48 -4.42
C VAL A 142 8.23 16.35 -3.67
N GLY A 143 7.91 17.62 -3.48
CA GLY A 143 8.82 18.61 -2.92
C GLY A 143 8.97 18.55 -1.40
N ALA A 144 7.92 18.22 -0.67
CA ALA A 144 7.92 18.15 0.79
C ALA A 144 7.49 16.76 1.28
N ILE A 145 8.38 16.08 2.00
CA ILE A 145 8.14 14.74 2.55
C ILE A 145 8.21 14.80 4.07
N CYS A 146 7.14 14.37 4.72
CA CYS A 146 7.02 14.25 6.16
C CYS A 146 6.95 12.78 6.57
N VAL A 147 7.64 12.42 7.64
CA VAL A 147 7.62 11.07 8.21
C VAL A 147 7.10 11.13 9.64
N ALA A 148 6.08 10.35 9.95
CA ALA A 148 5.55 10.20 11.31
C ALA A 148 5.75 8.77 11.79
N SER A 149 6.36 8.61 12.97
CA SER A 149 6.53 7.32 13.63
C SER A 149 6.50 7.51 15.15
N PRO A 150 5.78 6.67 15.93
CA PRO A 150 5.61 6.88 17.37
C PRO A 150 6.93 6.74 18.15
N ASN A 151 7.77 5.82 17.74
CA ASN A 151 9.09 5.61 18.35
C ASN A 151 10.09 5.16 17.25
N PRO A 152 10.58 6.10 16.42
CA PRO A 152 11.48 5.77 15.34
C PRO A 152 12.79 5.19 15.88
N SER A 153 13.13 3.97 15.44
CA SER A 153 14.39 3.31 15.79
C SER A 153 15.60 4.00 15.12
N ALA A 154 16.80 3.64 15.53
CA ALA A 154 18.02 4.13 14.90
C ALA A 154 18.02 3.83 13.40
N GLU A 155 17.60 2.63 12.99
CA GLU A 155 17.53 2.21 11.60
C GLU A 155 16.55 3.06 10.78
N ILE A 156 15.38 3.43 11.35
CA ILE A 156 14.43 4.35 10.69
C ILE A 156 15.06 5.74 10.53
N LEU A 157 15.71 6.26 11.57
CA LEU A 157 16.35 7.58 11.52
C LEU A 157 17.54 7.58 10.55
N GLY A 158 18.34 6.51 10.52
CA GLY A 158 19.43 6.32 9.59
C GLY A 158 18.96 6.25 8.14
N ALA A 159 17.91 5.50 7.87
CA ALA A 159 17.30 5.42 6.55
C ALA A 159 16.68 6.77 6.13
N ALA A 160 16.00 7.49 7.03
CA ALA A 160 15.47 8.84 6.76
C ALA A 160 16.59 9.82 6.37
N ARG A 161 17.68 9.81 7.13
CA ARG A 161 18.86 10.60 6.82
C ARG A 161 19.47 10.25 5.46
N TRP A 162 19.60 8.94 5.17
CA TRP A 162 20.15 8.48 3.88
C TRP A 162 19.28 8.93 2.71
N LEU A 163 17.96 8.96 2.89
CA LEU A 163 16.98 9.46 1.91
C LEU A 163 16.91 10.99 1.83
N GLY A 164 17.60 11.74 2.72
CA GLY A 164 17.53 13.21 2.77
C GLY A 164 16.20 13.73 3.30
N VAL A 165 15.49 12.97 4.17
CA VAL A 165 14.22 13.39 4.76
C VAL A 165 14.46 13.94 6.16
N ASP A 166 14.38 15.26 6.32
CA ASP A 166 14.62 15.95 7.58
C ASP A 166 13.36 16.19 8.43
N ASN A 167 12.17 16.04 7.84
CA ASN A 167 10.89 16.23 8.53
C ASN A 167 10.41 14.91 9.14
N VAL A 168 11.02 14.51 10.25
CA VAL A 168 10.65 13.31 11.00
C VAL A 168 9.98 13.72 12.32
N PHE A 169 8.81 13.14 12.60
CA PHE A 169 7.98 13.46 13.76
C PHE A 169 7.76 12.23 14.62
N ARG A 170 7.97 12.38 15.94
CA ARG A 170 7.76 11.32 16.94
C ARG A 170 6.30 11.34 17.39
N ILE A 171 5.42 10.91 16.52
CA ILE A 171 3.98 10.78 16.77
C ILE A 171 3.44 9.51 16.11
N GLY A 172 2.51 8.84 16.77
CA GLY A 172 1.91 7.59 16.28
C GLY A 172 0.40 7.65 16.19
N GLY A 173 -0.21 6.52 15.77
CA GLY A 173 -1.65 6.33 15.82
C GLY A 173 -2.49 7.32 14.99
N ALA A 174 -3.76 7.43 15.36
CA ALA A 174 -4.73 8.30 14.69
C ALA A 174 -4.34 9.78 14.77
N GLN A 175 -3.68 10.20 15.87
CA GLN A 175 -3.25 11.59 16.06
C GLN A 175 -2.14 11.98 15.07
N ALA A 176 -1.28 11.06 14.63
CA ALA A 176 -0.28 11.33 13.60
C ALA A 176 -0.94 11.57 12.23
N ILE A 177 -1.96 10.76 11.89
CA ILE A 177 -2.74 10.92 10.65
C ILE A 177 -3.47 12.27 10.67
N ALA A 178 -4.09 12.63 11.81
CA ALA A 178 -4.75 13.93 11.99
C ALA A 178 -3.79 15.11 11.85
N ALA A 179 -2.59 15.01 12.46
CA ALA A 179 -1.58 16.07 12.38
C ALA A 179 -1.13 16.33 10.95
N MET A 180 -0.87 15.29 10.17
CA MET A 180 -0.51 15.40 8.75
C MET A 180 -1.67 15.89 7.87
N ALA A 181 -2.92 15.53 8.22
CA ALA A 181 -4.09 15.93 7.46
C ALA A 181 -4.49 17.42 7.68
N PHE A 182 -4.39 17.90 8.91
CA PHE A 182 -4.83 19.27 9.25
C PHE A 182 -3.69 20.28 9.27
N GLY A 183 -2.48 19.81 9.55
CA GLY A 183 -1.37 20.65 9.94
C GLY A 183 -1.47 21.05 11.42
N THR A 184 -0.31 21.27 12.06
CA THR A 184 -0.19 21.83 13.41
C THR A 184 0.97 22.82 13.44
N ALA A 185 1.31 23.38 14.58
CA ALA A 185 2.47 24.28 14.66
C ALA A 185 3.79 23.56 14.31
N SER A 186 3.93 22.28 14.67
CA SER A 186 5.13 21.49 14.39
C SER A 186 5.05 20.63 13.13
N VAL A 187 3.87 20.15 12.76
CA VAL A 187 3.67 19.19 11.66
C VAL A 187 2.98 19.88 10.49
N PRO A 188 3.62 19.97 9.32
CA PRO A 188 3.00 20.57 8.14
C PRO A 188 1.80 19.71 7.67
N LYS A 189 0.76 20.40 7.14
CA LYS A 189 -0.29 19.74 6.37
C LYS A 189 0.30 19.16 5.09
N VAL A 190 -0.21 17.99 4.67
CA VAL A 190 0.23 17.31 3.45
C VAL A 190 -0.94 17.03 2.51
N ASP A 191 -0.63 16.84 1.22
CA ASP A 191 -1.64 16.52 0.19
C ASP A 191 -2.05 15.05 0.23
N ARG A 192 -1.15 14.15 0.63
CA ARG A 192 -1.41 12.71 0.70
C ARG A 192 -0.71 12.07 1.89
N ILE A 193 -1.40 11.13 2.53
CA ILE A 193 -0.85 10.30 3.61
C ILE A 193 -0.81 8.85 3.15
N VAL A 194 0.35 8.21 3.31
CA VAL A 194 0.58 6.82 2.91
C VAL A 194 1.25 6.01 4.03
N GLY A 195 1.24 4.70 3.90
CA GLY A 195 1.91 3.78 4.81
C GLY A 195 0.93 2.94 5.64
N PRO A 196 1.34 1.72 6.02
CA PRO A 196 0.51 0.80 6.79
C PRO A 196 0.35 1.26 8.24
N GLY A 197 -0.65 0.73 8.93
CA GLY A 197 -0.86 1.01 10.34
C GLY A 197 -1.91 0.10 10.97
N ASN A 198 -2.09 0.21 12.27
CA ASN A 198 -3.10 -0.56 12.98
C ASN A 198 -4.52 -0.08 12.64
N ILE A 199 -5.53 -0.77 13.19
CA ILE A 199 -6.95 -0.48 12.95
C ILE A 199 -7.34 0.99 13.21
N TYR A 200 -6.69 1.67 14.16
CA TYR A 200 -6.97 3.07 14.48
C TYR A 200 -6.37 4.02 13.43
N VAL A 201 -5.20 3.68 12.88
CA VAL A 201 -4.60 4.39 11.75
C VAL A 201 -5.47 4.21 10.49
N ALA A 202 -5.93 3.00 10.23
CA ALA A 202 -6.84 2.70 9.12
C ALA A 202 -8.16 3.45 9.25
N ALA A 203 -8.76 3.50 10.46
CA ALA A 203 -9.96 4.27 10.74
C ALA A 203 -9.76 5.77 10.57
N ALA A 204 -8.61 6.32 11.01
CA ALA A 204 -8.28 7.73 10.83
C ALA A 204 -8.15 8.10 9.35
N LYS A 205 -7.45 7.30 8.55
CA LYS A 205 -7.36 7.48 7.10
C LYS A 205 -8.73 7.46 6.45
N LYS A 206 -9.58 6.50 6.81
CA LYS A 206 -10.94 6.39 6.27
C LYS A 206 -11.78 7.63 6.59
N LEU A 207 -11.74 8.11 7.84
CA LEU A 207 -12.51 9.28 8.26
C LEU A 207 -12.02 10.58 7.62
N LEU A 208 -10.75 10.65 7.24
CA LEU A 208 -10.13 11.83 6.63
C LEU A 208 -10.01 11.73 5.10
N ALA A 209 -10.43 10.61 4.50
CA ALA A 209 -10.52 10.48 3.05
C ALA A 209 -11.46 11.55 2.48
N GLY A 210 -10.93 12.37 1.57
CA GLY A 210 -11.63 13.54 1.03
C GLY A 210 -11.14 14.89 1.58
N GLU A 211 -10.62 14.93 2.83
CA GLU A 211 -9.89 16.10 3.34
C GLU A 211 -8.40 16.06 2.96
N VAL A 212 -7.85 14.87 2.88
CA VAL A 212 -6.48 14.57 2.45
C VAL A 212 -6.49 13.33 1.57
N GLY A 213 -5.59 13.25 0.60
CA GLY A 213 -5.39 12.02 -0.16
C GLY A 213 -4.89 10.90 0.74
N ILE A 214 -5.39 9.69 0.55
CA ILE A 214 -4.89 8.48 1.25
C ILE A 214 -4.46 7.44 0.21
N ASP A 215 -3.61 6.50 0.62
CA ASP A 215 -3.31 5.30 -0.18
C ASP A 215 -4.52 4.35 -0.20
N PHE A 216 -4.75 3.64 0.88
CA PHE A 216 -5.89 2.75 1.09
C PHE A 216 -6.11 2.46 2.59
N VAL A 217 -7.20 1.76 2.87
CA VAL A 217 -7.51 1.28 4.21
C VAL A 217 -7.02 -0.17 4.30
N ALA A 218 -5.91 -0.38 5.03
CA ALA A 218 -5.30 -1.69 5.17
C ALA A 218 -6.02 -2.55 6.22
N GLY A 219 -6.13 -3.85 5.94
CA GLY A 219 -6.48 -4.92 6.87
C GLY A 219 -5.27 -5.77 7.25
N PRO A 220 -5.48 -6.97 7.82
CA PRO A 220 -4.41 -7.94 8.04
C PRO A 220 -3.74 -8.35 6.75
N THR A 221 -2.44 -8.62 6.82
CA THR A 221 -1.65 -9.07 5.68
C THR A 221 -1.96 -10.52 5.31
N GLU A 222 -1.84 -10.86 4.02
CA GLU A 222 -2.25 -12.16 3.48
C GLU A 222 -1.41 -12.59 2.29
N ILE A 223 -1.09 -13.90 2.23
CA ILE A 223 -0.51 -14.53 1.04
C ILE A 223 -1.36 -15.70 0.57
N VAL A 224 -1.48 -15.82 -0.75
CA VAL A 224 -1.94 -17.03 -1.44
C VAL A 224 -0.80 -17.60 -2.25
N ILE A 225 -0.53 -18.90 -2.10
CA ILE A 225 0.46 -19.63 -2.87
C ILE A 225 -0.28 -20.65 -3.73
N ILE A 226 -0.06 -20.65 -5.05
CA ILE A 226 -0.61 -21.66 -5.98
C ILE A 226 0.53 -22.54 -6.46
N ALA A 227 0.50 -23.84 -6.08
CA ALA A 227 1.53 -24.79 -6.44
C ALA A 227 0.96 -26.21 -6.56
N ALA A 228 1.14 -26.87 -7.70
CA ALA A 228 0.86 -28.30 -7.85
C ALA A 228 2.00 -29.17 -7.33
N GLU A 229 3.23 -28.66 -7.44
CA GLU A 229 4.48 -29.30 -7.03
C GLU A 229 5.44 -28.26 -6.46
N GLY A 230 6.50 -28.67 -5.82
CA GLY A 230 7.55 -27.80 -5.30
C GLY A 230 8.25 -28.33 -4.06
N ASP A 231 9.21 -27.55 -3.58
CA ASP A 231 9.92 -27.83 -2.34
C ASP A 231 9.05 -27.37 -1.14
N ALA A 232 8.58 -28.33 -0.37
CA ALA A 232 7.75 -28.06 0.81
C ALA A 232 8.44 -27.15 1.85
N ARG A 233 9.79 -27.17 1.91
CA ARG A 233 10.56 -26.31 2.83
C ARG A 233 10.43 -24.84 2.45
N TRP A 234 10.44 -24.52 1.15
CA TRP A 234 10.33 -23.17 0.65
C TRP A 234 8.91 -22.63 0.84
N ILE A 235 7.90 -23.41 0.46
CA ILE A 235 6.50 -23.03 0.64
C ILE A 235 6.19 -22.80 2.13
N ALA A 236 6.68 -23.67 3.02
CA ALA A 236 6.52 -23.51 4.46
C ALA A 236 7.21 -22.23 4.98
N ALA A 237 8.41 -21.91 4.46
CA ALA A 237 9.12 -20.69 4.83
C ALA A 237 8.37 -19.44 4.39
N ASP A 238 7.81 -19.39 3.17
CA ASP A 238 7.01 -18.27 2.70
C ASP A 238 5.71 -18.11 3.50
N MET A 239 5.03 -19.23 3.84
CA MET A 239 3.86 -19.18 4.72
C MET A 239 4.19 -18.65 6.12
N LEU A 240 5.36 -18.98 6.66
CA LEU A 240 5.79 -18.53 7.98
C LEU A 240 6.29 -17.08 7.94
N ALA A 241 6.95 -16.65 6.87
CA ALA A 241 7.31 -15.25 6.65
C ALA A 241 6.08 -14.33 6.68
N GLN A 242 4.98 -14.75 6.02
CA GLN A 242 3.71 -14.03 6.11
C GLN A 242 3.11 -14.09 7.52
N ALA A 243 3.10 -15.26 8.14
CA ALA A 243 2.45 -15.50 9.43
C ALA A 243 3.11 -14.77 10.62
N GLU A 244 4.41 -14.43 10.51
CA GLU A 244 5.13 -13.75 11.59
C GLU A 244 4.81 -12.26 11.72
N HIS A 245 4.19 -11.64 10.70
CA HIS A 245 3.83 -10.23 10.72
C HIS A 245 2.80 -9.90 11.80
N ASP A 246 1.72 -10.69 11.91
CA ASP A 246 0.67 -10.48 12.90
C ASP A 246 -0.13 -11.75 13.16
N VAL A 247 -0.77 -11.84 14.33
CA VAL A 247 -1.65 -12.95 14.71
C VAL A 247 -2.88 -13.11 13.81
N GLU A 248 -3.29 -12.03 13.14
CA GLU A 248 -4.39 -11.99 12.18
C GLU A 248 -3.93 -12.24 10.73
N ALA A 249 -2.61 -12.36 10.48
CA ALA A 249 -2.09 -12.67 9.15
C ALA A 249 -2.62 -14.02 8.64
N SER A 250 -2.73 -14.17 7.33
CA SER A 250 -3.15 -15.43 6.72
C SER A 250 -2.18 -15.90 5.62
N ALA A 251 -1.92 -17.21 5.57
CA ALA A 251 -1.13 -17.85 4.56
C ALA A 251 -1.87 -19.09 4.03
N ILE A 252 -2.26 -19.06 2.75
CA ILE A 252 -3.08 -20.08 2.13
C ILE A 252 -2.31 -20.73 0.98
N LEU A 253 -2.06 -22.04 1.07
CA LEU A 253 -1.57 -22.85 -0.05
C LEU A 253 -2.77 -23.44 -0.79
N LEU A 254 -2.90 -23.18 -2.09
CA LEU A 254 -3.85 -23.83 -3.00
C LEU A 254 -3.08 -24.87 -3.82
N THR A 255 -3.42 -26.15 -3.67
CA THR A 255 -2.69 -27.23 -4.33
C THR A 255 -3.61 -28.36 -4.78
N THR A 256 -3.25 -29.00 -5.89
CA THR A 256 -3.90 -30.25 -6.34
C THR A 256 -3.28 -31.50 -5.71
N SER A 257 -2.15 -31.34 -4.98
CA SER A 257 -1.38 -32.44 -4.43
C SER A 257 -1.56 -32.56 -2.92
N ARG A 258 -2.24 -33.61 -2.46
CA ARG A 258 -2.36 -33.95 -1.03
C ARG A 258 -1.00 -34.22 -0.41
N ASP A 259 -0.11 -34.92 -1.11
CA ASP A 259 1.27 -35.22 -0.65
C ASP A 259 2.04 -33.91 -0.39
N LEU A 260 1.95 -32.91 -1.30
CA LEU A 260 2.58 -31.63 -1.10
C LEU A 260 2.00 -30.91 0.12
N ALA A 261 0.66 -30.91 0.29
CA ALA A 261 0.00 -30.29 1.44
C ALA A 261 0.47 -30.90 2.76
N GLU A 262 0.60 -32.23 2.83
CA GLU A 262 1.06 -32.95 4.02
C GLU A 262 2.53 -32.65 4.33
N ARG A 263 3.40 -32.64 3.31
CA ARG A 263 4.82 -32.28 3.47
C ARG A 263 4.98 -30.80 3.91
N VAL A 264 4.20 -29.88 3.36
CA VAL A 264 4.22 -28.48 3.77
C VAL A 264 3.74 -28.33 5.22
N ALA A 265 2.68 -29.04 5.62
CA ALA A 265 2.20 -28.99 7.00
C ALA A 265 3.25 -29.52 8.00
N ALA A 266 3.96 -30.59 7.64
CA ALA A 266 5.08 -31.11 8.43
C ALA A 266 6.25 -30.11 8.52
N GLU A 267 6.61 -29.46 7.41
CA GLU A 267 7.68 -28.46 7.36
C GLU A 267 7.34 -27.20 8.15
N VAL A 268 6.10 -26.70 8.08
CA VAL A 268 5.62 -25.58 8.92
C VAL A 268 5.79 -25.92 10.39
N ALA A 269 5.39 -27.12 10.83
CA ALA A 269 5.57 -27.54 12.21
C ALA A 269 7.04 -27.58 12.63
N ARG A 270 7.90 -28.17 11.79
CA ARG A 270 9.35 -28.28 12.03
C ARG A 270 10.03 -26.91 12.12
N GLN A 271 9.72 -26.00 11.18
CA GLN A 271 10.37 -24.67 11.14
C GLN A 271 9.92 -23.80 12.31
N LEU A 272 8.68 -23.92 12.77
CA LEU A 272 8.17 -23.20 13.96
C LEU A 272 8.96 -23.54 15.24
N GLU A 273 9.57 -24.72 15.35
CA GLU A 273 10.33 -25.13 16.56
C GLU A 273 11.53 -24.20 16.83
N THR A 274 12.12 -23.62 15.78
CA THR A 274 13.33 -22.79 15.88
C THR A 274 13.09 -21.32 15.54
N LEU A 275 11.87 -20.97 15.14
CA LEU A 275 11.54 -19.61 14.72
C LEU A 275 11.37 -18.68 15.94
N PRO A 276 12.17 -17.60 16.10
CA PRO A 276 12.04 -16.68 17.23
C PRO A 276 10.63 -16.03 17.33
N THR A 277 9.96 -15.85 16.20
CA THR A 277 8.61 -15.26 16.07
C THR A 277 7.49 -16.30 16.17
N ALA A 278 7.82 -17.58 16.51
CA ALA A 278 6.85 -18.68 16.62
C ALA A 278 5.59 -18.37 17.45
N PRO A 279 5.62 -17.60 18.55
CA PRO A 279 4.39 -17.26 19.29
C PRO A 279 3.34 -16.53 18.44
N VAL A 280 3.77 -15.68 17.50
CA VAL A 280 2.89 -14.95 16.58
C VAL A 280 2.51 -15.84 15.39
N ALA A 281 3.53 -16.37 14.71
CA ALA A 281 3.34 -17.18 13.51
C ALA A 281 2.46 -18.41 13.77
N SER A 282 2.65 -19.12 14.89
CA SER A 282 1.85 -20.29 15.24
C SER A 282 0.37 -19.95 15.45
N GLN A 283 0.06 -18.78 15.95
CA GLN A 283 -1.33 -18.32 16.14
C GLN A 283 -1.96 -18.00 14.77
N ALA A 284 -1.26 -17.26 13.91
CA ALA A 284 -1.70 -16.93 12.55
C ALA A 284 -1.92 -18.22 11.71
N ILE A 285 -0.95 -19.16 11.74
CA ILE A 285 -1.06 -20.45 11.05
C ILE A 285 -2.27 -21.26 11.52
N ARG A 286 -2.51 -21.31 12.81
CA ARG A 286 -3.61 -22.10 13.39
C ARG A 286 -4.98 -21.53 13.07
N ASN A 287 -5.11 -20.21 13.15
CA ASN A 287 -6.43 -19.55 13.10
C ASN A 287 -6.84 -19.15 11.68
N ASN A 288 -5.87 -18.68 10.87
CA ASN A 288 -6.18 -17.99 9.62
C ASN A 288 -5.57 -18.65 8.38
N SER A 289 -4.79 -19.75 8.54
CA SER A 289 -4.06 -20.36 7.43
C SER A 289 -4.47 -21.81 7.17
N ALA A 290 -4.27 -22.27 5.95
CA ALA A 290 -4.49 -23.66 5.56
C ALA A 290 -3.74 -24.03 4.27
N ALA A 291 -3.49 -25.34 4.09
CA ALA A 291 -3.32 -25.93 2.76
C ALA A 291 -4.70 -26.39 2.27
N VAL A 292 -5.13 -25.88 1.14
CA VAL A 292 -6.46 -26.14 0.56
C VAL A 292 -6.30 -26.98 -0.69
N LEU A 293 -6.93 -28.13 -0.68
CA LEU A 293 -6.96 -29.05 -1.82
C LEU A 293 -8.00 -28.57 -2.84
N VAL A 294 -7.56 -28.37 -4.05
CA VAL A 294 -8.35 -27.99 -5.22
C VAL A 294 -8.33 -29.11 -6.26
N ARG A 295 -9.31 -29.16 -7.13
CA ARG A 295 -9.43 -30.19 -8.19
C ARG A 295 -8.50 -29.92 -9.36
N SER A 296 -8.23 -28.64 -9.63
CA SER A 296 -7.34 -28.22 -10.72
C SER A 296 -6.68 -26.86 -10.40
N LEU A 297 -5.66 -26.50 -11.18
CA LEU A 297 -5.00 -25.19 -11.05
C LEU A 297 -5.91 -24.05 -11.48
N GLU A 298 -6.86 -24.29 -12.40
CA GLU A 298 -7.89 -23.32 -12.80
C GLU A 298 -8.80 -23.00 -11.58
N GLU A 299 -9.22 -24.00 -10.82
CA GLU A 299 -9.99 -23.79 -9.59
C GLU A 299 -9.18 -23.03 -8.53
N ALA A 300 -7.86 -23.25 -8.44
CA ALA A 300 -6.97 -22.47 -7.58
C ALA A 300 -6.95 -20.99 -8.00
N VAL A 301 -6.83 -20.72 -9.30
CA VAL A 301 -6.85 -19.37 -9.86
C VAL A 301 -8.18 -18.68 -9.59
N GLU A 302 -9.31 -19.37 -9.80
CA GLU A 302 -10.64 -18.84 -9.51
C GLU A 302 -10.79 -18.48 -8.01
N ALA A 303 -10.31 -19.35 -7.12
CA ALA A 303 -10.32 -19.12 -5.69
C ALA A 303 -9.44 -17.92 -5.30
N SER A 304 -8.24 -17.81 -5.86
CA SER A 304 -7.34 -16.67 -5.67
C SER A 304 -7.96 -15.37 -6.19
N ASN A 305 -8.55 -15.36 -7.39
CA ASN A 305 -9.24 -14.19 -7.93
C ASN A 305 -10.45 -13.78 -7.07
N ARG A 306 -11.14 -14.73 -6.43
CA ARG A 306 -12.22 -14.41 -5.46
C ARG A 306 -11.67 -13.77 -4.19
N LEU A 307 -10.53 -14.22 -3.68
CA LEU A 307 -9.86 -13.60 -2.54
C LEU A 307 -9.33 -12.21 -2.89
N ALA A 308 -8.73 -12.07 -4.07
CA ALA A 308 -7.97 -10.89 -4.47
C ALA A 308 -6.88 -10.56 -3.43
N PRO A 309 -5.90 -11.45 -3.25
CA PRO A 309 -4.96 -11.40 -2.15
C PRO A 309 -3.99 -10.22 -2.28
N GLU A 310 -3.41 -9.84 -1.15
CA GLU A 310 -2.30 -8.89 -1.09
C GLU A 310 -1.08 -9.43 -1.83
N HIS A 311 -0.63 -10.63 -1.47
CA HIS A 311 0.49 -11.33 -2.10
C HIS A 311 -0.01 -12.61 -2.78
N LEU A 312 0.44 -12.84 -4.01
CA LEU A 312 0.15 -14.06 -4.76
C LEU A 312 1.45 -14.69 -5.27
N ALA A 313 1.81 -15.84 -4.76
CA ALA A 313 2.92 -16.63 -5.29
C ALA A 313 2.40 -17.68 -6.28
N LEU A 314 2.88 -17.62 -7.52
CA LEU A 314 2.55 -18.56 -8.60
C LEU A 314 3.78 -19.38 -8.94
N HIS A 315 3.80 -20.66 -8.57
CA HIS A 315 4.89 -21.55 -8.93
C HIS A 315 4.89 -21.89 -10.43
N ASP A 316 3.71 -21.93 -11.06
CA ASP A 316 3.58 -22.05 -12.51
C ASP A 316 3.30 -20.67 -13.14
N ALA A 317 4.29 -20.15 -13.87
CA ALA A 317 4.19 -18.87 -14.57
C ALA A 317 3.15 -18.87 -15.70
N GLY A 318 2.77 -20.02 -16.21
CA GLY A 318 1.71 -20.17 -17.25
C GLY A 318 0.34 -19.70 -16.78
N LEU A 319 0.11 -19.63 -15.47
CA LEU A 319 -1.15 -19.17 -14.87
C LEU A 319 -1.30 -17.64 -14.83
N LEU A 320 -0.23 -16.88 -15.07
CA LEU A 320 -0.24 -15.41 -14.94
C LEU A 320 -1.35 -14.74 -15.75
N GLY A 321 -1.58 -15.22 -16.98
CA GLY A 321 -2.59 -14.65 -17.87
C GLY A 321 -4.03 -14.77 -17.36
N ALA A 322 -4.30 -15.67 -16.41
CA ALA A 322 -5.62 -15.88 -15.82
C ALA A 322 -5.80 -15.13 -14.48
N ILE A 323 -4.75 -14.52 -13.95
CA ILE A 323 -4.82 -13.72 -12.71
C ILE A 323 -5.42 -12.35 -13.02
N GLN A 324 -6.47 -12.01 -12.30
CA GLN A 324 -7.17 -10.73 -12.42
C GLN A 324 -6.96 -9.82 -11.20
N HIS A 325 -6.77 -10.40 -10.04
CA HIS A 325 -6.76 -9.67 -8.78
C HIS A 325 -5.65 -10.15 -7.86
N ALA A 326 -4.62 -9.34 -7.69
CA ALA A 326 -3.57 -9.48 -6.68
C ALA A 326 -2.93 -8.12 -6.41
N GLY A 327 -2.46 -7.88 -5.21
CA GLY A 327 -1.68 -6.68 -4.88
C GLY A 327 -0.29 -6.74 -5.49
N SER A 328 0.38 -7.89 -5.35
CA SER A 328 1.65 -8.23 -5.99
C SER A 328 1.67 -9.71 -6.39
N VAL A 329 2.36 -10.05 -7.48
CA VAL A 329 2.49 -11.42 -7.98
C VAL A 329 3.98 -11.82 -8.03
N PHE A 330 4.29 -12.97 -7.44
CA PHE A 330 5.63 -13.57 -7.39
C PHE A 330 5.65 -14.79 -8.31
N LEU A 331 6.44 -14.75 -9.38
CA LEU A 331 6.46 -15.80 -10.41
C LEU A 331 7.60 -16.78 -10.22
N GLY A 332 7.24 -18.04 -10.14
CA GLY A 332 8.18 -19.14 -9.98
C GLY A 332 8.66 -19.32 -8.54
N PRO A 333 9.17 -20.52 -8.20
CA PRO A 333 9.48 -20.90 -6.84
C PRO A 333 10.67 -20.15 -6.20
N MET A 334 11.45 -19.40 -7.01
CA MET A 334 12.56 -18.58 -6.51
C MET A 334 12.14 -17.16 -6.16
N SER A 335 10.90 -16.75 -6.53
CA SER A 335 10.36 -15.41 -6.27
C SER A 335 9.67 -15.40 -4.92
N THR A 336 10.46 -15.33 -3.86
CA THR A 336 9.94 -15.27 -2.49
C THR A 336 9.32 -13.89 -2.19
N GLU A 337 8.24 -13.87 -1.42
CA GLU A 337 7.60 -12.66 -0.91
C GLU A 337 8.59 -11.75 -0.17
N ALA A 338 9.43 -12.33 0.70
CA ALA A 338 10.42 -11.58 1.46
C ALA A 338 11.37 -10.76 0.56
N ALA A 339 11.72 -11.24 -0.65
CA ALA A 339 12.49 -10.43 -1.58
C ALA A 339 11.70 -9.19 -2.05
N GLY A 340 10.38 -9.33 -2.25
CA GLY A 340 9.47 -8.24 -2.58
C GLY A 340 9.37 -7.22 -1.46
N ASP A 341 9.24 -7.69 -0.23
CA ASP A 341 9.08 -6.84 0.94
C ASP A 341 10.29 -5.94 1.22
N TYR A 342 11.48 -6.38 0.80
CA TYR A 342 12.69 -5.64 1.18
C TYR A 342 13.45 -5.04 0.01
N ALA A 343 13.67 -5.76 -1.09
CA ALA A 343 14.76 -5.38 -1.98
C ALA A 343 14.56 -5.63 -3.49
N SER A 344 13.53 -6.37 -3.93
CA SER A 344 13.38 -6.69 -5.36
C SER A 344 12.93 -5.51 -6.21
N GLY A 345 12.27 -4.51 -5.62
CA GLY A 345 11.87 -3.27 -6.29
C GLY A 345 10.38 -2.94 -6.22
N PRO A 346 9.44 -3.86 -6.51
CA PRO A 346 8.02 -3.63 -6.30
C PRO A 346 7.69 -3.23 -4.87
N ASN A 347 6.61 -2.46 -4.70
CA ASN A 347 6.23 -1.90 -3.41
C ASN A 347 5.51 -2.93 -2.54
N HIS A 348 5.86 -2.97 -1.26
CA HIS A 348 5.19 -3.83 -0.28
C HIS A 348 4.00 -3.15 0.44
N VAL A 349 3.77 -1.87 0.18
CA VAL A 349 2.54 -1.20 0.68
C VAL A 349 1.42 -1.59 -0.28
N LEU A 350 0.74 -2.68 0.04
CA LEU A 350 -0.18 -3.38 -0.85
C LEU A 350 -1.63 -3.34 -0.34
N PRO A 351 -2.61 -3.41 -1.24
CA PRO A 351 -4.02 -3.47 -0.85
C PRO A 351 -4.35 -4.85 -0.26
N THR A 352 -4.91 -4.86 0.95
CA THR A 352 -5.30 -6.06 1.69
C THR A 352 -6.83 -6.26 1.67
N SER A 353 -7.30 -7.39 2.22
CA SER A 353 -8.73 -7.66 2.42
C SER A 353 -9.56 -7.55 1.14
N GLY A 354 -8.98 -7.95 0.02
CA GLY A 354 -9.60 -7.95 -1.30
C GLY A 354 -9.64 -6.59 -2.00
N ALA A 355 -8.98 -5.55 -1.48
CA ALA A 355 -8.86 -4.27 -2.15
C ALA A 355 -8.01 -4.34 -3.44
N ALA A 356 -7.27 -5.44 -3.64
CA ALA A 356 -6.58 -5.73 -4.91
C ALA A 356 -7.52 -5.88 -6.12
N ARG A 357 -8.84 -5.88 -5.92
CA ARG A 357 -9.83 -5.80 -7.02
C ARG A 357 -9.89 -4.46 -7.70
N ILE A 358 -9.51 -3.41 -7.00
CA ILE A 358 -9.71 -2.03 -7.47
C ILE A 358 -8.42 -1.25 -7.61
N ARG A 359 -7.29 -1.80 -7.11
CA ARG A 359 -5.99 -1.15 -7.21
C ARG A 359 -4.84 -2.13 -6.98
N GLY A 360 -3.66 -1.77 -7.47
CA GLY A 360 -2.39 -2.39 -7.12
C GLY A 360 -1.74 -1.76 -5.89
N GLY A 361 -0.49 -2.10 -5.63
CA GLY A 361 0.34 -1.51 -4.57
C GLY A 361 0.61 -0.03 -4.78
N LEU A 362 1.14 0.61 -3.75
CA LEU A 362 1.59 2.00 -3.80
C LEU A 362 2.64 2.17 -4.90
N SER A 363 2.48 3.21 -5.71
CA SER A 363 3.34 3.48 -6.86
C SER A 363 3.69 4.96 -6.98
N SER A 364 4.66 5.29 -7.82
CA SER A 364 4.97 6.70 -8.14
C SER A 364 3.78 7.43 -8.77
N ALA A 365 2.86 6.72 -9.44
CA ALA A 365 1.63 7.28 -9.99
C ALA A 365 0.68 7.83 -8.91
N ASP A 366 0.75 7.33 -7.68
CA ASP A 366 -0.05 7.82 -6.56
C ASP A 366 0.37 9.23 -6.11
N PHE A 367 1.56 9.70 -6.49
CA PHE A 367 2.13 10.97 -6.07
C PHE A 367 2.13 12.04 -7.15
N VAL A 368 1.41 11.82 -8.25
CA VAL A 368 1.24 12.78 -9.33
C VAL A 368 -0.22 13.05 -9.64
N LYS A 369 -0.46 14.21 -10.25
CA LYS A 369 -1.73 14.59 -10.89
C LYS A 369 -1.56 14.47 -12.39
N ILE A 370 -2.48 13.78 -13.05
CA ILE A 370 -2.57 13.75 -14.51
C ILE A 370 -3.65 14.76 -14.93
N ILE A 371 -3.22 15.83 -15.60
CA ILE A 371 -4.08 16.93 -16.00
C ILE A 371 -4.32 16.83 -17.49
N SER A 372 -5.59 16.78 -17.91
CA SER A 372 -5.98 16.79 -19.33
C SER A 372 -5.77 18.17 -19.93
N VAL A 373 -5.23 18.21 -21.14
CA VAL A 373 -5.01 19.43 -21.92
C VAL A 373 -5.69 19.26 -23.29
N GLN A 374 -6.40 20.31 -23.70
CA GLN A 374 -7.08 20.37 -25.00
C GLN A 374 -6.67 21.65 -25.71
N GLU A 375 -6.24 21.52 -26.95
CA GLU A 375 -5.98 22.63 -27.86
C GLU A 375 -6.88 22.41 -29.11
N ILE A 376 -7.73 23.38 -29.41
CA ILE A 376 -8.73 23.27 -30.47
C ILE A 376 -8.58 24.48 -31.38
N THR A 377 -8.38 24.22 -32.67
CA THR A 377 -8.31 25.26 -33.71
C THR A 377 -9.72 25.72 -34.15
N PRO A 378 -9.85 26.84 -34.90
CA PRO A 378 -11.14 27.23 -35.48
C PRO A 378 -11.81 26.12 -36.31
N ALA A 379 -11.03 25.35 -37.08
CA ALA A 379 -11.56 24.21 -37.83
C ALA A 379 -12.07 23.10 -36.89
N GLY A 380 -11.33 22.84 -35.80
CA GLY A 380 -11.75 21.86 -34.81
C GLY A 380 -13.03 22.25 -34.07
N ILE A 381 -13.18 23.53 -33.70
CA ILE A 381 -14.43 23.98 -33.06
C ILE A 381 -15.60 23.92 -34.01
N ALA A 382 -15.41 24.26 -35.31
CA ALA A 382 -16.46 24.12 -36.32
C ALA A 382 -16.91 22.66 -36.49
N SER A 383 -15.97 21.72 -36.48
CA SER A 383 -16.28 20.28 -36.57
C SER A 383 -17.06 19.78 -35.33
N LEU A 384 -16.76 20.28 -34.13
CA LEU A 384 -17.43 19.86 -32.90
C LEU A 384 -18.77 20.54 -32.64
N ALA A 385 -19.00 21.72 -33.22
CA ALA A 385 -20.15 22.55 -32.93
C ALA A 385 -21.51 21.84 -33.02
N PRO A 386 -21.83 21.07 -34.10
CA PRO A 386 -23.12 20.39 -34.18
C PRO A 386 -23.38 19.44 -33.00
N ALA A 387 -22.36 18.69 -32.59
CA ALA A 387 -22.49 17.74 -31.48
C ALA A 387 -22.64 18.48 -30.12
N VAL A 388 -21.78 19.48 -29.88
CA VAL A 388 -21.76 20.21 -28.59
C VAL A 388 -23.06 21.00 -28.42
N THR A 389 -23.50 21.74 -29.43
CA THR A 389 -24.73 22.57 -29.31
C THR A 389 -25.97 21.71 -29.17
N THR A 390 -26.04 20.58 -29.87
CA THR A 390 -27.17 19.63 -29.75
C THR A 390 -27.23 19.02 -28.35
N LEU A 391 -26.12 18.52 -27.83
CA LEU A 391 -26.07 17.92 -26.49
C LEU A 391 -26.34 18.96 -25.40
N ALA A 392 -25.72 20.12 -25.47
CA ALA A 392 -25.91 21.20 -24.49
C ALA A 392 -27.39 21.64 -24.42
N ARG A 393 -28.07 21.76 -25.56
CA ARG A 393 -29.49 22.11 -25.60
C ARG A 393 -30.40 21.00 -25.09
N ALA A 394 -30.06 19.75 -25.39
CA ALA A 394 -30.78 18.58 -24.84
C ALA A 394 -30.70 18.53 -23.31
N GLU A 395 -29.61 19.00 -22.72
CA GLU A 395 -29.41 19.14 -21.26
C GLU A 395 -29.99 20.46 -20.70
N GLY A 396 -30.52 21.35 -21.55
CA GLY A 396 -31.03 22.67 -21.13
C GLY A 396 -29.94 23.71 -20.85
N LEU A 397 -28.69 23.44 -21.28
CA LEU A 397 -27.51 24.27 -21.03
C LEU A 397 -27.23 25.24 -22.22
N GLU A 398 -28.12 26.19 -22.47
CA GLU A 398 -28.04 27.10 -23.61
C GLU A 398 -26.72 27.94 -23.63
N ALA A 399 -26.20 28.33 -22.47
CA ALA A 399 -24.93 29.05 -22.40
C ALA A 399 -23.73 28.22 -22.93
N HIS A 400 -23.75 26.89 -22.78
CA HIS A 400 -22.75 26.01 -23.34
C HIS A 400 -22.83 25.98 -24.86
N ALA A 401 -24.05 25.89 -25.43
CA ALA A 401 -24.25 25.96 -26.89
C ALA A 401 -23.74 27.30 -27.46
N ARG A 402 -24.15 28.41 -26.89
CA ARG A 402 -23.71 29.77 -27.30
C ARG A 402 -22.21 29.99 -27.18
N SER A 403 -21.59 29.37 -26.14
CA SER A 403 -20.12 29.44 -25.98
C SER A 403 -19.36 28.89 -27.18
N VAL A 404 -19.90 27.88 -27.88
CA VAL A 404 -19.34 27.36 -29.11
C VAL A 404 -19.71 28.20 -30.30
N GLU A 405 -21.01 28.57 -30.43
CA GLU A 405 -21.52 29.33 -31.57
C GLU A 405 -20.83 30.69 -31.75
N VAL A 406 -20.57 31.39 -30.67
CA VAL A 406 -19.90 32.72 -30.73
C VAL A 406 -18.44 32.64 -31.23
N ARG A 407 -17.84 31.45 -31.27
CA ARG A 407 -16.50 31.21 -31.82
C ARG A 407 -16.50 30.86 -33.30
N LEU A 408 -17.68 30.71 -33.88
CA LEU A 408 -17.83 30.39 -35.30
C LEU A 408 -18.08 31.64 -36.17
N GLY A 409 -18.29 32.77 -35.57
CA GLY A 409 -18.58 34.09 -36.20
C GLY A 409 -20.02 34.50 -35.98
#